data_a46f2b7d1ddf5d9078017f25c3a70182
#
_entry.id   a46f2b7d1ddf5d9078017f25c3a70182
#
_cell.length_a   1.000
_cell.length_b   1.000
_cell.length_c   1.000
_cell.angle_alpha   90.00
_cell.angle_beta   90.00
_cell.angle_gamma   90.00
#
_symmetry.space_group_name_H-M   'P 1'
#
loop_
_entity.id
_entity.type
_entity.pdbx_description
1 polymer ?
#
loop_
_entity_poly.entity_id
_entity_poly.type
_entity_poly.pdbx_seq_one_letter_code
_entity_poly.pdbx_strand_id
1 'polypeptide(L)'
;MAGCDAVIHLVGIIREHPSVGATFERMHTQGTINVLDAAATVGARRYVHMSALGTRAGARSRYHQTKWAAEEAVRASPLPWTIFRPSVIYGRGDGFVTLLARMIQRLPIVPVIGTGRQRLQPVPVAHVAQGFVRALTLDASVKHTYDIGGPEPVTMVDLIDRVAMAMGRRRPLKAHAPLGVVRPVTRLLHRFPDYPLTPDQLLMLEEENTCEPGPFYETFGLVPVPLDTGLAAMLG
;
A
#
# COMPACT_ATOMS: atom_id res chain seq x y z
N MET A 1 23.21 11.42 -5.71
CA MET A 1 22.48 11.17 -6.99
C MET A 1 23.27 11.55 -8.25
N ALA A 2 24.55 11.90 -8.14
CA ALA A 2 25.36 12.21 -9.35
C ALA A 2 25.31 11.06 -10.37
N GLY A 3 25.09 11.37 -11.66
CA GLY A 3 25.01 10.38 -12.74
C GLY A 3 23.70 9.58 -12.85
N CYS A 4 22.63 9.98 -12.14
CA CYS A 4 21.33 9.35 -12.25
C CYS A 4 20.39 10.17 -13.15
N ASP A 5 19.82 9.55 -14.18
CA ASP A 5 18.87 10.17 -15.10
C ASP A 5 17.41 10.11 -14.60
N ALA A 6 17.11 9.22 -13.68
CA ALA A 6 15.75 9.01 -13.16
C ALA A 6 15.76 8.63 -11.69
N VAL A 7 14.66 8.90 -11.00
CA VAL A 7 14.44 8.58 -9.59
C VAL A 7 13.16 7.79 -9.43
N ILE A 8 13.25 6.63 -8.78
CA ILE A 8 12.10 5.89 -8.26
C ILE A 8 12.09 6.07 -6.74
N HIS A 9 11.11 6.81 -6.23
CA HIS A 9 10.98 7.12 -4.81
C HIS A 9 9.94 6.21 -4.14
N LEU A 10 10.43 5.20 -3.43
CA LEU A 10 9.60 4.18 -2.74
C LEU A 10 9.57 4.35 -1.22
N VAL A 11 10.23 5.41 -0.69
CA VAL A 11 10.38 5.59 0.75
C VAL A 11 9.02 5.85 1.41
N GLY A 12 8.74 5.09 2.46
CA GLY A 12 7.56 5.27 3.28
C GLY A 12 7.59 4.31 4.47
N ILE A 13 6.82 4.65 5.50
CA ILE A 13 6.62 3.83 6.68
C ILE A 13 5.13 3.69 6.95
N ILE A 14 4.71 2.57 7.51
CA ILE A 14 3.32 2.34 7.92
C ILE A 14 3.13 2.48 9.44
N ARG A 15 4.22 2.61 10.16
CA ARG A 15 4.25 2.81 11.61
C ARG A 15 5.36 3.80 11.95
N GLU A 16 5.04 4.75 12.83
CA GLU A 16 6.02 5.70 13.34
C GLU A 16 6.90 5.09 14.42
N HIS A 17 8.17 5.49 14.44
CA HIS A 17 9.15 5.21 15.50
C HIS A 17 9.81 6.53 15.92
N PRO A 18 9.12 7.37 16.71
CA PRO A 18 9.61 8.71 17.07
C PRO A 18 10.95 8.73 17.80
N SER A 19 11.26 7.69 18.57
CA SER A 19 12.53 7.56 19.30
C SER A 19 13.77 7.57 18.41
N VAL A 20 13.62 7.13 17.14
CA VAL A 20 14.69 7.17 16.13
C VAL A 20 14.40 8.22 15.04
N GLY A 21 13.42 9.09 15.28
CA GLY A 21 13.06 10.16 14.36
C GLY A 21 12.31 9.71 13.10
N ALA A 22 11.84 8.47 13.03
CA ALA A 22 11.05 7.96 11.90
C ALA A 22 9.55 8.30 12.13
N THR A 23 9.13 9.48 11.71
CA THR A 23 7.73 9.92 11.73
C THR A 23 7.16 10.01 10.33
N PHE A 24 5.82 9.96 10.18
CA PHE A 24 5.16 10.10 8.89
C PHE A 24 5.58 11.40 8.19
N GLU A 25 5.58 12.52 8.91
CA GLU A 25 5.97 13.81 8.37
C GLU A 25 7.40 13.82 7.82
N ARG A 26 8.35 13.31 8.59
CA ARG A 26 9.76 13.28 8.15
C ARG A 26 9.99 12.31 7.00
N MET A 27 9.35 11.14 7.03
CA MET A 27 9.60 10.10 6.04
C MET A 27 8.80 10.32 4.76
N HIS A 28 7.53 10.73 4.85
CA HIS A 28 6.68 10.90 3.67
C HIS A 28 6.85 12.28 3.07
N THR A 29 6.62 13.34 3.85
CA THR A 29 6.59 14.73 3.33
C THR A 29 7.99 15.27 3.13
N GLN A 30 8.76 15.42 4.23
CA GLN A 30 10.09 16.00 4.15
C GLN A 30 11.07 15.15 3.33
N GLY A 31 11.00 13.82 3.48
CA GLY A 31 11.81 12.89 2.69
C GLY A 31 11.56 13.04 1.19
N THR A 32 10.29 13.18 0.78
CA THR A 32 9.94 13.42 -0.63
C THR A 32 10.47 14.76 -1.11
N ILE A 33 10.32 15.85 -0.35
CA ILE A 33 10.85 17.18 -0.71
C ILE A 33 12.37 17.10 -0.91
N ASN A 34 13.10 16.52 0.04
CA ASN A 34 14.56 16.40 -0.06
C ASN A 34 15.00 15.60 -1.31
N VAL A 35 14.26 14.55 -1.68
CA VAL A 35 14.56 13.75 -2.88
C VAL A 35 14.22 14.51 -4.16
N LEU A 36 13.13 15.29 -4.17
CA LEU A 36 12.75 16.15 -5.30
C LEU A 36 13.82 17.22 -5.54
N ASP A 37 14.29 17.93 -4.49
CA ASP A 37 15.32 18.95 -4.59
C ASP A 37 16.63 18.36 -5.12
N ALA A 38 17.03 17.20 -4.61
CA ALA A 38 18.21 16.50 -5.08
C ALA A 38 18.07 16.03 -6.54
N ALA A 39 16.88 15.54 -6.93
CA ALA A 39 16.61 15.12 -8.30
C ALA A 39 16.63 16.31 -9.28
N ALA A 40 16.05 17.45 -8.89
CA ALA A 40 16.09 18.68 -9.67
C ALA A 40 17.52 19.21 -9.84
N THR A 41 18.33 19.19 -8.76
CA THR A 41 19.73 19.63 -8.78
C THR A 41 20.60 18.85 -9.76
N VAL A 42 20.36 17.52 -9.90
CA VAL A 42 21.12 16.67 -10.83
C VAL A 42 20.50 16.62 -12.24
N GLY A 43 19.41 17.32 -12.47
CA GLY A 43 18.73 17.34 -13.77
C GLY A 43 18.06 16.02 -14.13
N ALA A 44 17.47 15.31 -13.15
CA ALA A 44 16.78 14.07 -13.41
C ALA A 44 15.64 14.25 -14.42
N ARG A 45 15.59 13.38 -15.41
CA ARG A 45 14.63 13.43 -16.52
C ARG A 45 13.34 12.68 -16.24
N ARG A 46 13.26 11.97 -15.10
CA ARG A 46 12.06 11.23 -14.69
C ARG A 46 12.02 11.06 -13.16
N TYR A 47 10.85 11.26 -12.59
CA TYR A 47 10.58 11.05 -11.16
C TYR A 47 9.33 10.20 -10.98
N VAL A 48 9.46 9.00 -10.42
CA VAL A 48 8.32 8.10 -10.18
C VAL A 48 8.13 7.95 -8.68
N HIS A 49 6.93 8.33 -8.19
CA HIS A 49 6.61 8.38 -6.76
C HIS A 49 5.64 7.28 -6.35
N MET A 50 5.94 6.59 -5.26
CA MET A 50 5.01 5.65 -4.62
C MET A 50 4.22 6.35 -3.52
N SER A 51 2.94 6.54 -3.77
CA SER A 51 1.94 6.94 -2.78
C SER A 51 1.17 5.71 -2.26
N ALA A 52 -0.09 5.86 -1.92
CA ALA A 52 -0.96 4.75 -1.50
C ALA A 52 -2.41 5.05 -1.89
N LEU A 53 -3.17 4.01 -2.22
CA LEU A 53 -4.60 4.13 -2.49
C LEU A 53 -5.32 4.62 -1.24
N GLY A 54 -6.26 5.56 -1.42
CA GLY A 54 -6.92 6.27 -0.32
C GLY A 54 -6.26 7.60 0.06
N THR A 55 -5.08 7.93 -0.51
CA THR A 55 -4.43 9.23 -0.33
C THR A 55 -5.25 10.34 -0.99
N ARG A 56 -5.68 11.33 -0.19
CA ARG A 56 -6.51 12.46 -0.63
C ARG A 56 -6.45 13.63 0.35
N ALA A 57 -6.87 14.79 -0.11
CA ALA A 57 -7.11 15.93 0.78
C ALA A 57 -8.16 15.56 1.86
N GLY A 58 -7.92 15.95 3.10
CA GLY A 58 -8.83 15.68 4.21
C GLY A 58 -8.95 14.21 4.63
N ALA A 59 -8.00 13.34 4.26
CA ALA A 59 -7.94 11.97 4.73
C ALA A 59 -7.95 11.90 6.26
N ARG A 60 -8.55 10.84 6.83
CA ARG A 60 -8.68 10.69 8.30
C ARG A 60 -7.38 10.27 8.96
N SER A 61 -6.59 9.41 8.30
CA SER A 61 -5.32 8.92 8.84
C SER A 61 -4.18 9.89 8.57
N ARG A 62 -3.28 10.06 9.53
CA ARG A 62 -2.06 10.86 9.37
C ARG A 62 -1.15 10.30 8.27
N TYR A 63 -1.15 8.98 8.11
CA TYR A 63 -0.46 8.31 7.01
C TYR A 63 -0.89 8.89 5.65
N HIS A 64 -2.19 8.90 5.35
CA HIS A 64 -2.69 9.44 4.08
C HIS A 64 -2.55 10.96 3.98
N GLN A 65 -2.68 11.71 5.09
CA GLN A 65 -2.45 13.17 5.10
C GLN A 65 -1.02 13.51 4.69
N THR A 66 -0.02 12.83 5.26
CA THR A 66 1.39 13.08 4.94
C THR A 66 1.78 12.54 3.56
N LYS A 67 1.18 11.44 3.09
CA LYS A 67 1.30 11.00 1.69
C LYS A 67 0.69 12.01 0.72
N TRP A 68 -0.46 12.61 1.06
CA TRP A 68 -1.06 13.68 0.25
C TRP A 68 -0.16 14.90 0.17
N ALA A 69 0.40 15.38 1.28
CA ALA A 69 1.35 16.49 1.28
C ALA A 69 2.58 16.19 0.42
N ALA A 70 3.07 14.95 0.44
CA ALA A 70 4.15 14.51 -0.44
C ALA A 70 3.73 14.55 -1.93
N GLU A 71 2.53 14.09 -2.28
CA GLU A 71 2.02 14.18 -3.65
C GLU A 71 1.87 15.63 -4.13
N GLU A 72 1.43 16.56 -3.27
CA GLU A 72 1.33 17.97 -3.62
C GLU A 72 2.72 18.55 -3.92
N ALA A 73 3.75 18.19 -3.14
CA ALA A 73 5.13 18.59 -3.43
C ALA A 73 5.61 18.03 -4.77
N VAL A 74 5.27 16.76 -5.09
CA VAL A 74 5.58 16.13 -6.40
C VAL A 74 4.90 16.87 -7.53
N ARG A 75 3.61 17.21 -7.41
CA ARG A 75 2.84 17.93 -8.44
C ARG A 75 3.36 19.35 -8.68
N ALA A 76 3.80 20.02 -7.63
CA ALA A 76 4.37 21.36 -7.71
C ALA A 76 5.78 21.37 -8.33
N SER A 77 6.46 20.22 -8.38
CA SER A 77 7.82 20.15 -8.91
C SER A 77 7.85 20.30 -10.43
N PRO A 78 8.94 20.90 -11.00
CA PRO A 78 9.11 20.99 -12.45
C PRO A 78 9.45 19.65 -13.11
N LEU A 79 9.81 18.62 -12.34
CA LEU A 79 10.24 17.33 -12.86
C LEU A 79 9.13 16.63 -13.66
N PRO A 80 9.46 15.83 -14.67
CA PRO A 80 8.52 14.92 -15.35
C PRO A 80 8.16 13.77 -14.41
N TRP A 81 7.12 13.94 -13.59
CA TRP A 81 6.73 12.98 -12.56
C TRP A 81 5.61 12.04 -12.99
N THR A 82 5.55 10.87 -12.35
CA THR A 82 4.39 9.95 -12.32
C THR A 82 4.14 9.54 -10.87
N ILE A 83 2.89 9.53 -10.42
CA ILE A 83 2.49 9.10 -9.07
C ILE A 83 1.70 7.80 -9.17
N PHE A 84 2.09 6.81 -8.39
CA PHE A 84 1.36 5.55 -8.23
C PHE A 84 0.76 5.43 -6.83
N ARG A 85 -0.52 5.05 -6.76
CA ARG A 85 -1.28 4.81 -5.54
C ARG A 85 -1.72 3.35 -5.48
N PRO A 86 -0.85 2.43 -5.08
CA PRO A 86 -1.23 1.04 -4.99
C PRO A 86 -2.17 0.77 -3.81
N SER A 87 -3.10 -0.16 -4.02
CA SER A 87 -3.82 -0.88 -2.98
C SER A 87 -2.86 -1.82 -2.25
N VAL A 88 -3.38 -2.80 -1.51
CA VAL A 88 -2.57 -3.81 -0.84
C VAL A 88 -1.73 -4.58 -1.85
N ILE A 89 -0.42 -4.43 -1.77
CA ILE A 89 0.53 -5.15 -2.62
C ILE A 89 0.81 -6.51 -1.99
N TYR A 90 0.73 -7.59 -2.78
CA TYR A 90 1.07 -8.93 -2.34
C TYR A 90 2.14 -9.59 -3.22
N GLY A 91 2.89 -10.50 -2.62
CA GLY A 91 3.97 -11.23 -3.27
C GLY A 91 4.98 -11.78 -2.27
N ARG A 92 6.01 -12.46 -2.74
CA ARG A 92 7.03 -13.01 -1.84
C ARG A 92 7.67 -11.89 -1.00
N GLY A 93 7.62 -12.06 0.33
CA GLY A 93 8.19 -11.10 1.29
C GLY A 93 7.24 -9.96 1.68
N ASP A 94 5.97 -9.95 1.23
CA ASP A 94 5.01 -8.96 1.70
C ASP A 94 4.71 -9.12 3.20
N GLY A 95 4.29 -8.02 3.83
CA GLY A 95 3.96 -8.02 5.26
C GLY A 95 2.51 -8.40 5.57
N PHE A 96 1.59 -8.34 4.59
CA PHE A 96 0.16 -8.43 4.87
C PHE A 96 -0.42 -9.82 4.56
N VAL A 97 -0.31 -10.32 3.33
CA VAL A 97 -0.81 -11.65 2.96
C VAL A 97 0.02 -12.74 3.67
N THR A 98 1.33 -12.53 3.78
CA THR A 98 2.20 -13.42 4.57
C THR A 98 1.78 -13.48 6.05
N LEU A 99 1.36 -12.35 6.66
CA LEU A 99 0.83 -12.36 8.04
C LEU A 99 -0.47 -13.16 8.11
N LEU A 100 -1.42 -12.95 7.19
CA LEU A 100 -2.65 -13.73 7.13
C LEU A 100 -2.36 -15.23 6.99
N ALA A 101 -1.45 -15.60 6.10
CA ALA A 101 -1.04 -17.00 5.93
C ALA A 101 -0.49 -17.61 7.23
N ARG A 102 0.37 -16.89 7.94
CA ARG A 102 0.90 -17.32 9.25
C ARG A 102 -0.20 -17.45 10.30
N MET A 103 -1.16 -16.53 10.34
CA MET A 103 -2.29 -16.61 11.27
C MET A 103 -3.15 -17.85 10.96
N ILE A 104 -3.46 -18.10 9.70
CA ILE A 104 -4.21 -19.28 9.24
C ILE A 104 -3.48 -20.60 9.58
N GLN A 105 -2.14 -20.59 9.56
CA GLN A 105 -1.34 -21.75 9.91
C GLN A 105 -1.32 -22.04 11.41
N ARG A 106 -1.28 -21.00 12.24
CA ARG A 106 -0.98 -21.12 13.67
C ARG A 106 -2.20 -21.03 14.57
N LEU A 107 -3.26 -20.38 14.12
CA LEU A 107 -4.43 -20.11 14.95
C LEU A 107 -5.62 -20.99 14.52
N PRO A 108 -6.34 -21.59 15.47
CA PRO A 108 -7.57 -22.34 15.19
C PRO A 108 -8.71 -21.41 14.75
N ILE A 109 -8.67 -20.15 15.18
CA ILE A 109 -9.64 -19.10 14.85
C ILE A 109 -8.87 -17.85 14.45
N VAL A 110 -9.15 -17.30 13.26
CA VAL A 110 -8.50 -16.07 12.75
C VAL A 110 -9.29 -14.85 13.23
N PRO A 111 -8.64 -13.91 13.95
CA PRO A 111 -9.30 -12.68 14.37
C PRO A 111 -9.52 -11.75 13.17
N VAL A 112 -10.73 -11.18 13.09
CA VAL A 112 -11.12 -10.19 12.08
C VAL A 112 -11.54 -8.91 12.80
N ILE A 113 -10.91 -7.79 12.46
CA ILE A 113 -11.24 -6.49 13.05
C ILE A 113 -12.54 -5.97 12.44
N GLY A 114 -13.49 -5.59 13.29
CA GLY A 114 -14.80 -5.11 12.87
C GLY A 114 -15.61 -6.18 12.15
N THR A 115 -16.33 -5.78 11.11
CA THR A 115 -17.17 -6.69 10.31
C THR A 115 -16.39 -7.49 9.28
N GLY A 116 -15.18 -7.05 8.91
CA GLY A 116 -14.39 -7.63 7.83
C GLY A 116 -15.01 -7.45 6.43
N ARG A 117 -16.01 -6.57 6.29
CA ARG A 117 -16.72 -6.32 5.02
C ARG A 117 -16.08 -5.21 4.18
N GLN A 118 -15.13 -4.46 4.74
CA GLN A 118 -14.36 -3.46 3.99
C GLN A 118 -13.66 -4.14 2.82
N ARG A 119 -13.78 -3.52 1.65
CA ARG A 119 -13.21 -4.06 0.42
C ARG A 119 -11.78 -3.59 0.22
N LEU A 120 -10.96 -4.52 -0.20
CA LEU A 120 -9.58 -4.34 -0.61
C LEU A 120 -9.46 -4.79 -2.06
N GLN A 121 -8.45 -4.31 -2.76
CA GLN A 121 -8.21 -4.71 -4.16
C GLN A 121 -6.74 -5.10 -4.35
N PRO A 122 -6.32 -6.27 -3.78
CA PRO A 122 -4.92 -6.67 -3.75
C PRO A 122 -4.31 -6.76 -5.15
N VAL A 123 -3.09 -6.26 -5.31
CA VAL A 123 -2.36 -6.23 -6.58
C VAL A 123 -1.03 -6.97 -6.45
N PRO A 124 -0.62 -7.79 -7.46
CA PRO A 124 0.67 -8.46 -7.44
C PRO A 124 1.82 -7.44 -7.46
N VAL A 125 2.84 -7.66 -6.62
CA VAL A 125 4.05 -6.82 -6.60
C VAL A 125 4.73 -6.72 -7.97
N ALA A 126 4.65 -7.78 -8.79
CA ALA A 126 5.20 -7.79 -10.14
C ALA A 126 4.55 -6.73 -11.05
N HIS A 127 3.23 -6.52 -10.95
CA HIS A 127 2.53 -5.49 -11.75
C HIS A 127 2.94 -4.10 -11.30
N VAL A 128 3.02 -3.87 -9.99
CA VAL A 128 3.49 -2.59 -9.45
C VAL A 128 4.91 -2.30 -9.94
N ALA A 129 5.83 -3.26 -9.80
CA ALA A 129 7.22 -3.12 -10.24
C ALA A 129 7.31 -2.85 -11.75
N GLN A 130 6.56 -3.58 -12.58
CA GLN A 130 6.51 -3.35 -14.03
C GLN A 130 5.99 -1.94 -14.37
N GLY A 131 4.95 -1.46 -13.67
CA GLY A 131 4.45 -0.09 -13.82
C GLY A 131 5.55 0.94 -13.54
N PHE A 132 6.29 0.78 -12.43
CA PHE A 132 7.41 1.67 -12.09
C PHE A 132 8.51 1.67 -13.15
N VAL A 133 8.92 0.49 -13.62
CA VAL A 133 9.96 0.37 -14.64
C VAL A 133 9.50 0.99 -15.97
N ARG A 134 8.27 0.69 -16.43
CA ARG A 134 7.73 1.25 -17.66
C ARG A 134 7.54 2.76 -17.59
N ALA A 135 7.17 3.30 -16.43
CA ALA A 135 7.04 4.74 -16.23
C ALA A 135 8.35 5.52 -16.44
N LEU A 136 9.51 4.87 -16.36
CA LEU A 136 10.79 5.53 -16.61
C LEU A 136 10.94 6.02 -18.06
N THR A 137 10.29 5.36 -19.01
CA THR A 137 10.43 5.66 -20.44
C THR A 137 9.12 5.98 -21.15
N LEU A 138 7.97 5.80 -20.49
CA LEU A 138 6.66 6.01 -21.08
C LEU A 138 6.20 7.46 -20.90
N ASP A 139 6.29 8.28 -21.94
CA ASP A 139 5.92 9.69 -21.90
C ASP A 139 4.44 9.92 -21.61
N ALA A 140 3.55 9.03 -22.03
CA ALA A 140 2.13 9.08 -21.71
C ALA A 140 1.83 9.02 -20.21
N SER A 141 2.78 8.59 -19.35
CA SER A 141 2.61 8.55 -17.90
C SER A 141 3.04 9.84 -17.19
N VAL A 142 3.68 10.79 -17.92
CA VAL A 142 4.20 12.03 -17.32
C VAL A 142 3.06 12.92 -16.85
N LYS A 143 3.21 13.45 -15.61
CA LYS A 143 2.21 14.32 -14.95
C LYS A 143 0.86 13.62 -14.71
N HIS A 144 0.86 12.29 -14.59
CA HIS A 144 -0.31 11.51 -14.29
C HIS A 144 -0.20 10.79 -12.94
N THR A 145 -1.35 10.59 -12.30
CA THR A 145 -1.50 9.79 -11.08
C THR A 145 -2.34 8.57 -11.42
N TYR A 146 -1.87 7.38 -11.05
CA TYR A 146 -2.55 6.11 -11.29
C TYR A 146 -2.87 5.42 -9.97
N ASP A 147 -4.15 5.14 -9.74
CA ASP A 147 -4.59 4.23 -8.70
C ASP A 147 -4.36 2.79 -9.20
N ILE A 148 -3.77 1.94 -8.38
CA ILE A 148 -3.38 0.59 -8.76
C ILE A 148 -4.08 -0.43 -7.86
N GLY A 149 -4.99 -1.20 -8.43
CA GLY A 149 -5.65 -2.34 -7.79
C GLY A 149 -5.52 -3.59 -8.65
N GLY A 150 -5.83 -4.74 -8.06
CA GLY A 150 -6.04 -5.97 -8.81
C GLY A 150 -7.34 -5.90 -9.64
N PRO A 151 -7.66 -6.95 -10.41
CA PRO A 151 -8.85 -6.92 -11.28
C PRO A 151 -10.18 -6.94 -10.51
N GLU A 152 -10.17 -7.39 -9.27
CA GLU A 152 -11.39 -7.57 -8.47
C GLU A 152 -11.22 -7.08 -7.03
N PRO A 153 -12.21 -6.35 -6.48
CA PRO A 153 -12.26 -6.05 -5.06
C PRO A 153 -12.75 -7.27 -4.27
N VAL A 154 -12.16 -7.51 -3.10
CA VAL A 154 -12.55 -8.58 -2.17
C VAL A 154 -12.71 -8.02 -0.76
N THR A 155 -13.58 -8.63 0.06
CA THR A 155 -13.65 -8.29 1.48
C THR A 155 -12.48 -8.91 2.25
N MET A 156 -12.19 -8.39 3.45
CA MET A 156 -11.19 -8.99 4.32
C MET A 156 -11.52 -10.46 4.65
N VAL A 157 -12.82 -10.75 4.85
CA VAL A 157 -13.30 -12.13 5.11
C VAL A 157 -13.01 -13.03 3.92
N ASP A 158 -13.32 -12.57 2.69
CA ASP A 158 -13.06 -13.34 1.47
C ASP A 158 -11.56 -13.51 1.22
N LEU A 159 -10.76 -12.47 1.48
CA LEU A 159 -9.30 -12.55 1.33
C LEU A 159 -8.71 -13.64 2.24
N ILE A 160 -9.14 -13.71 3.51
CA ILE A 160 -8.71 -14.77 4.43
C ILE A 160 -9.07 -16.16 3.88
N ASP A 161 -10.28 -16.31 3.33
CA ASP A 161 -10.72 -17.60 2.76
C ASP A 161 -9.90 -17.99 1.52
N ARG A 162 -9.65 -17.03 0.62
CA ARG A 162 -8.83 -17.27 -0.59
C ARG A 162 -7.37 -17.59 -0.24
N VAL A 163 -6.78 -16.90 0.75
CA VAL A 163 -5.44 -17.23 1.25
C VAL A 163 -5.40 -18.66 1.81
N ALA A 164 -6.39 -19.06 2.60
CA ALA A 164 -6.47 -20.44 3.11
C ALA A 164 -6.56 -21.46 1.98
N MET A 165 -7.41 -21.21 0.99
CA MET A 165 -7.58 -22.09 -0.17
C MET A 165 -6.30 -22.19 -1.01
N ALA A 166 -5.59 -21.09 -1.23
CA ALA A 166 -4.31 -21.08 -1.94
C ALA A 166 -3.22 -21.89 -1.22
N MET A 167 -3.35 -22.05 0.11
CA MET A 167 -2.47 -22.91 0.93
C MET A 167 -2.94 -24.36 1.01
N GLY A 168 -3.96 -24.77 0.24
CA GLY A 168 -4.55 -26.10 0.32
C GLY A 168 -5.32 -26.39 1.63
N ARG A 169 -5.73 -25.33 2.35
CA ARG A 169 -6.45 -25.46 3.62
C ARG A 169 -7.95 -25.19 3.47
N ARG A 170 -8.72 -25.69 4.42
CA ARG A 170 -10.14 -25.34 4.56
C ARG A 170 -10.27 -23.88 5.05
N ARG A 171 -11.40 -23.26 4.75
CA ARG A 171 -11.75 -21.92 5.26
C ARG A 171 -11.68 -21.91 6.78
N PRO A 172 -10.90 -21.02 7.41
CA PRO A 172 -10.76 -20.98 8.86
C PRO A 172 -12.00 -20.40 9.53
N LEU A 173 -12.22 -20.78 10.79
CA LEU A 173 -13.16 -20.08 11.65
C LEU A 173 -12.65 -18.64 11.88
N LYS A 174 -13.57 -17.70 11.94
CA LYS A 174 -13.26 -16.27 12.12
C LYS A 174 -13.96 -15.75 13.37
N ALA A 175 -13.22 -15.00 14.20
CA ALA A 175 -13.77 -14.27 15.35
C ALA A 175 -13.73 -12.77 15.07
N HIS A 176 -14.91 -12.16 15.02
CA HIS A 176 -15.03 -10.73 14.79
C HIS A 176 -14.81 -9.94 16.08
N ALA A 177 -13.77 -9.08 16.11
CA ALA A 177 -13.48 -8.18 17.21
C ALA A 177 -14.16 -6.82 16.97
N PRO A 178 -15.18 -6.45 17.75
CA PRO A 178 -15.91 -5.18 17.55
C PRO A 178 -14.99 -3.97 17.67
N LEU A 179 -15.13 -2.99 16.77
CA LEU A 179 -14.31 -1.77 16.77
C LEU A 179 -14.41 -0.98 18.08
N GLY A 180 -15.56 -1.03 18.76
CA GLY A 180 -15.75 -0.42 20.09
C GLY A 180 -14.79 -0.96 21.15
N VAL A 181 -14.34 -2.21 21.02
CA VAL A 181 -13.35 -2.83 21.89
C VAL A 181 -11.92 -2.62 21.36
N VAL A 182 -11.72 -2.84 20.06
CA VAL A 182 -10.38 -2.74 19.45
C VAL A 182 -9.79 -1.34 19.55
N ARG A 183 -10.60 -0.28 19.32
CA ARG A 183 -10.12 1.12 19.37
C ARG A 183 -9.51 1.52 20.72
N PRO A 184 -10.19 1.37 21.88
CA PRO A 184 -9.59 1.73 23.16
C PRO A 184 -8.39 0.86 23.52
N VAL A 185 -8.43 -0.44 23.23
CA VAL A 185 -7.30 -1.35 23.42
C VAL A 185 -6.09 -0.91 22.58
N THR A 186 -6.28 -0.61 21.31
CA THR A 186 -5.21 -0.11 20.44
C THR A 186 -4.65 1.22 20.95
N ARG A 187 -5.49 2.16 21.41
CA ARG A 187 -5.03 3.44 21.98
C ARG A 187 -4.15 3.25 23.22
N LEU A 188 -4.42 2.22 24.03
CA LEU A 188 -3.64 1.92 25.22
C LEU A 188 -2.33 1.19 24.87
N LEU A 189 -2.41 0.18 23.99
CA LEU A 189 -1.34 -0.76 23.75
C LEU A 189 -0.41 -0.41 22.59
N HIS A 190 -0.77 0.52 21.68
CA HIS A 190 0.05 0.83 20.49
C HIS A 190 1.48 1.31 20.79
N ARG A 191 1.74 1.75 22.03
CA ARG A 191 3.07 2.18 22.49
C ARG A 191 4.01 1.00 22.75
N PHE A 192 3.47 -0.20 22.94
CA PHE A 192 4.28 -1.40 23.14
C PHE A 192 4.78 -1.91 21.76
N PRO A 193 6.09 -2.21 21.62
CA PRO A 193 6.68 -2.59 20.34
C PRO A 193 6.03 -3.82 19.70
N ASP A 194 5.62 -4.78 20.52
CA ASP A 194 5.03 -6.06 20.07
C ASP A 194 3.54 -5.97 19.73
N TYR A 195 2.88 -4.83 20.02
CA TYR A 195 1.47 -4.68 19.66
C TYR A 195 1.33 -4.40 18.18
N PRO A 196 0.54 -5.22 17.43
CA PRO A 196 0.60 -5.24 15.97
C PRO A 196 -0.07 -4.05 15.27
N LEU A 197 -0.92 -3.28 15.97
CA LEU A 197 -1.75 -2.24 15.40
C LEU A 197 -1.46 -0.85 15.96
N THR A 198 -1.61 0.17 15.13
CA THR A 198 -1.64 1.56 15.55
C THR A 198 -3.04 2.16 15.35
N PRO A 199 -3.40 3.25 16.06
CA PRO A 199 -4.67 3.95 15.83
C PRO A 199 -4.82 4.39 14.37
N ASP A 200 -3.75 4.78 13.71
CA ASP A 200 -3.73 5.22 12.32
C ASP A 200 -4.01 4.07 11.36
N GLN A 201 -3.36 2.91 11.57
CA GLN A 201 -3.65 1.69 10.80
C GLN A 201 -5.10 1.22 10.98
N LEU A 202 -5.68 1.39 12.18
CA LEU A 202 -7.07 1.04 12.40
C LEU A 202 -8.02 1.94 11.60
N LEU A 203 -7.74 3.24 11.49
CA LEU A 203 -8.50 4.14 10.62
C LEU A 203 -8.41 3.72 9.15
N MET A 204 -7.23 3.31 8.68
CA MET A 204 -7.04 2.81 7.32
C MET A 204 -7.83 1.52 7.05
N LEU A 205 -7.90 0.61 8.03
CA LEU A 205 -8.68 -0.63 7.92
C LEU A 205 -10.19 -0.41 7.89
N GLU A 206 -10.70 0.74 8.34
CA GLU A 206 -12.11 1.10 8.31
C GLU A 206 -12.55 1.68 6.96
N GLU A 207 -11.61 2.13 6.12
CA GLU A 207 -11.89 2.71 4.81
C GLU A 207 -11.83 1.62 3.72
N GLU A 208 -12.63 1.81 2.66
CA GLU A 208 -12.51 0.99 1.46
C GLU A 208 -11.21 1.32 0.72
N ASN A 209 -10.57 0.30 0.19
CA ASN A 209 -9.31 0.42 -0.53
C ASN A 209 -9.46 -0.20 -1.92
N THR A 210 -10.33 0.43 -2.74
CA THR A 210 -10.70 -0.01 -4.09
C THR A 210 -10.60 1.13 -5.07
N CYS A 211 -10.35 0.83 -6.34
CA CYS A 211 -10.22 1.79 -7.44
C CYS A 211 -10.71 1.19 -8.76
N GLU A 212 -10.78 2.04 -9.79
CA GLU A 212 -10.88 1.63 -11.19
C GLU A 212 -9.47 1.31 -11.73
N PRO A 213 -9.09 0.03 -11.89
CA PRO A 213 -7.71 -0.33 -12.24
C PRO A 213 -7.42 -0.22 -13.75
N GLY A 214 -8.45 -0.09 -14.60
CA GLY A 214 -8.35 -0.03 -16.07
C GLY A 214 -7.27 0.91 -16.56
N PRO A 215 -7.29 2.21 -16.20
CA PRO A 215 -6.31 3.19 -16.68
C PRO A 215 -4.84 2.79 -16.43
N PHE A 216 -4.54 2.15 -15.31
CA PHE A 216 -3.20 1.65 -15.05
C PHE A 216 -2.82 0.50 -15.99
N TYR A 217 -3.68 -0.51 -16.12
CA TYR A 217 -3.38 -1.68 -16.93
C TYR A 217 -3.28 -1.31 -18.43
N GLU A 218 -4.17 -0.46 -18.93
CA GLU A 218 -4.18 0.01 -20.32
C GLU A 218 -2.93 0.84 -20.65
N THR A 219 -2.63 1.86 -19.83
CA THR A 219 -1.48 2.75 -20.06
C THR A 219 -0.18 1.98 -20.04
N PHE A 220 -0.03 1.05 -19.10
CA PHE A 220 1.20 0.29 -18.95
C PHE A 220 1.21 -1.05 -19.71
N GLY A 221 0.18 -1.36 -20.52
CA GLY A 221 0.10 -2.58 -21.35
C GLY A 221 0.25 -3.86 -20.52
N LEU A 222 -0.36 -3.89 -19.32
CA LEU A 222 -0.30 -5.03 -18.41
C LEU A 222 -1.61 -5.83 -18.49
N VAL A 223 -1.50 -7.15 -18.30
CA VAL A 223 -2.68 -8.02 -18.24
C VAL A 223 -2.98 -8.30 -16.77
N PRO A 224 -4.20 -7.95 -16.27
CA PRO A 224 -4.57 -8.22 -14.89
C PRO A 224 -4.50 -9.71 -14.56
N VAL A 225 -3.93 -10.06 -13.41
CA VAL A 225 -3.86 -11.43 -12.90
C VAL A 225 -4.95 -11.62 -11.84
N PRO A 226 -5.87 -12.61 -11.99
CA PRO A 226 -6.86 -12.94 -10.97
C PRO A 226 -6.21 -13.21 -9.62
N LEU A 227 -6.85 -12.77 -8.54
CA LEU A 227 -6.29 -12.88 -7.18
C LEU A 227 -5.95 -14.33 -6.81
N ASP A 228 -6.83 -15.26 -7.12
CA ASP A 228 -6.62 -16.68 -6.78
C ASP A 228 -5.41 -17.27 -7.50
N THR A 229 -5.18 -16.90 -8.76
CA THR A 229 -3.98 -17.28 -9.53
C THR A 229 -2.72 -16.72 -8.90
N GLY A 230 -2.74 -15.44 -8.52
CA GLY A 230 -1.59 -14.79 -7.89
C GLY A 230 -1.26 -15.34 -6.50
N LEU A 231 -2.29 -15.64 -5.70
CA LEU A 231 -2.11 -16.25 -4.37
C LEU A 231 -1.59 -17.68 -4.47
N ALA A 232 -2.08 -18.49 -5.43
CA ALA A 232 -1.57 -19.83 -5.66
C ALA A 232 -0.08 -19.82 -6.07
N ALA A 233 0.32 -18.90 -6.94
CA ALA A 233 1.74 -18.75 -7.33
C ALA A 233 2.65 -18.28 -6.18
N MET A 234 2.09 -17.59 -5.16
CA MET A 234 2.84 -17.09 -4.01
C MET A 234 2.95 -18.11 -2.88
N LEU A 235 1.89 -18.87 -2.61
CA LEU A 235 1.69 -19.68 -1.40
C LEU A 235 1.72 -21.19 -1.64
N GLY A 236 1.50 -21.62 -2.87
CA GLY A 236 1.64 -23.02 -3.33
C GLY A 236 3.08 -23.32 -3.65
#